data_7405e2b526896a5f5c3a49f8a6a4601c
#
_entry.id   7405e2b526896a5f5c3a49f8a6a4601c
#
_cell.length_a   1.000
_cell.length_b   1.000
_cell.length_c   1.000
_cell.angle_alpha   90.00
_cell.angle_beta   90.00
_cell.angle_gamma   90.00
#
_symmetry.space_group_name_H-M   'P 1'
#
loop_
_entity.id
_entity.type
_entity.pdbx_description
1 polymer ?
#
loop_
_entity_poly.entity_id
_entity_poly.type
_entity_poly.pdbx_seq_one_letter_code
_entity_poly.pdbx_strand_id
1 'polypeptide(L)'
;MVLEAKIILGDGFVVSIASEFIENNAEDAQRQKEMNEEEIKQDCESKAFKRLAEKLKKVFPRLPICILADGLYTTEPVFSICEKNRWEYIIRLKDGAMPGVAREFHTRKDREPESSSQEMWSYVKKKYKLNVNFSP
;
A
#
# COMPACT_ATOMS: atom_id res chain seq x y z
N MET A 1 10.37 11.31 -11.27
CA MET A 1 10.42 10.41 -10.09
C MET A 1 10.15 9.00 -10.56
N VAL A 2 10.65 7.97 -9.88
CA VAL A 2 10.49 6.57 -10.29
C VAL A 2 9.87 5.77 -9.15
N LEU A 3 8.84 4.99 -9.46
CA LEU A 3 8.29 3.97 -8.59
C LEU A 3 8.97 2.63 -8.93
N GLU A 4 9.52 1.97 -7.95
CA GLU A 4 10.29 0.74 -8.13
C GLU A 4 9.71 -0.39 -7.27
N ALA A 5 9.50 -1.54 -7.89
CA ALA A 5 9.15 -2.77 -7.18
C ALA A 5 10.42 -3.58 -6.89
N LYS A 6 10.57 -3.97 -5.63
CA LYS A 6 11.71 -4.76 -5.14
C LYS A 6 11.21 -6.04 -4.48
N ILE A 7 11.88 -7.15 -4.74
CA ILE A 7 11.71 -8.39 -3.98
C ILE A 7 12.72 -8.41 -2.84
N ILE A 8 12.24 -8.72 -1.65
CA ILE A 8 13.08 -9.00 -0.49
C ILE A 8 13.24 -10.51 -0.44
N LEU A 9 14.45 -10.99 -0.67
CA LEU A 9 14.83 -12.39 -0.53
C LEU A 9 15.25 -12.68 0.91
N GLY A 10 15.31 -13.97 1.25
CA GLY A 10 15.94 -14.40 2.50
C GLY A 10 17.35 -13.79 2.62
N ASP A 11 17.86 -13.64 3.81
CA ASP A 11 19.16 -13.00 4.10
C ASP A 11 19.24 -11.47 3.86
N GLY A 12 18.12 -10.80 3.60
CA GLY A 12 18.06 -9.35 3.43
C GLY A 12 18.48 -8.85 2.05
N PHE A 13 18.68 -9.73 1.09
CA PHE A 13 18.91 -9.34 -0.30
C PHE A 13 17.67 -8.68 -0.90
N VAL A 14 17.87 -7.51 -1.51
CA VAL A 14 16.82 -6.74 -2.17
C VAL A 14 17.14 -6.63 -3.65
N VAL A 15 16.25 -7.13 -4.50
CA VAL A 15 16.41 -7.12 -5.96
C VAL A 15 15.31 -6.28 -6.59
N SER A 16 15.71 -5.31 -7.42
CA SER A 16 14.76 -4.56 -8.24
C SER A 16 14.24 -5.46 -9.38
N ILE A 17 12.92 -5.53 -9.53
CA ILE A 17 12.26 -6.40 -10.51
C ILE A 17 11.47 -5.64 -11.56
N ALA A 18 11.03 -4.44 -11.26
CA ALA A 18 10.30 -3.59 -12.20
C ALA A 18 10.34 -2.14 -11.73
N SER A 19 10.21 -1.21 -12.67
CA SER A 19 10.09 0.21 -12.39
C SER A 19 9.09 0.91 -13.31
N GLU A 20 8.52 2.01 -12.83
CA GLU A 20 7.64 2.91 -13.55
C GLU A 20 8.00 4.36 -13.28
N PHE A 21 7.90 5.20 -14.31
CA PHE A 21 8.04 6.63 -14.14
C PHE A 21 6.76 7.22 -13.54
N ILE A 22 6.93 8.07 -12.54
CA ILE A 22 5.85 8.89 -12.02
C ILE A 22 5.85 10.17 -12.85
N GLU A 23 4.93 10.23 -13.81
CA GLU A 23 4.80 11.31 -14.77
C GLU A 23 3.50 12.08 -14.53
N ASN A 24 3.60 13.39 -14.71
CA ASN A 24 2.46 14.27 -14.72
C ASN A 24 2.08 14.50 -16.19
N ASN A 25 1.01 13.86 -16.66
CA ASN A 25 0.56 14.01 -18.04
C ASN A 25 -0.19 15.34 -18.23
N ALA A 26 -0.04 15.96 -19.40
CA ALA A 26 -0.71 17.20 -19.74
C ALA A 26 -2.24 17.10 -19.67
N GLU A 27 -2.81 15.90 -19.89
CA GLU A 27 -4.24 15.62 -19.77
C GLU A 27 -4.75 15.71 -18.33
N ASP A 28 -3.89 15.41 -17.36
CA ASP A 28 -4.20 15.50 -15.94
C ASP A 28 -4.08 16.94 -15.39
N ALA A 29 -3.35 17.81 -16.07
CA ALA A 29 -3.08 19.18 -15.64
C ALA A 29 -4.37 20.01 -15.44
N GLN A 30 -5.42 19.73 -16.22
CA GLN A 30 -6.70 20.41 -16.07
C GLN A 30 -7.48 19.95 -14.84
N ARG A 31 -7.44 18.66 -14.54
CA ARG A 31 -8.10 18.05 -13.37
C ARG A 31 -7.36 18.39 -12.06
N GLN A 32 -6.06 18.57 -12.15
CA GLN A 32 -5.18 18.88 -11.03
C GLN A 32 -5.18 20.36 -10.59
N LYS A 33 -5.84 21.26 -11.33
CA LYS A 33 -5.91 22.69 -10.99
C LYS A 33 -6.61 22.99 -9.66
N GLU A 34 -7.47 22.09 -9.21
CA GLU A 34 -8.22 22.21 -7.96
C GLU A 34 -7.62 21.36 -6.82
N MET A 35 -6.54 20.64 -7.11
CA MET A 35 -5.89 19.72 -6.16
C MET A 35 -4.65 20.38 -5.53
N ASN A 36 -4.39 20.07 -4.27
CA ASN A 36 -3.15 20.48 -3.63
C ASN A 36 -1.97 19.59 -4.08
N GLU A 37 -0.73 20.00 -3.77
CA GLU A 37 0.48 19.30 -4.21
C GLU A 37 0.56 17.85 -3.73
N GLU A 38 0.05 17.55 -2.54
CA GLU A 38 0.04 16.20 -1.99
C GLU A 38 -0.96 15.29 -2.73
N GLU A 39 -2.14 15.81 -3.06
CA GLU A 39 -3.15 15.11 -3.86
C GLU A 39 -2.66 14.82 -5.27
N ILE A 40 -2.01 15.80 -5.92
CA ILE A 40 -1.39 15.62 -7.24
C ILE A 40 -0.34 14.50 -7.19
N LYS A 41 0.53 14.54 -6.19
CA LYS A 41 1.56 13.53 -6.02
C LYS A 41 0.94 12.15 -5.82
N GLN A 42 -0.07 12.02 -4.99
CA GLN A 42 -0.77 10.76 -4.73
C GLN A 42 -1.47 10.22 -5.98
N ASP A 43 -2.11 11.08 -6.79
CA ASP A 43 -2.74 10.68 -8.06
C ASP A 43 -1.70 10.13 -9.05
N CYS A 44 -0.56 10.81 -9.20
CA CYS A 44 0.51 10.37 -10.08
C CYS A 44 1.13 9.04 -9.62
N GLU A 45 1.32 8.85 -8.32
CA GLU A 45 1.85 7.61 -7.76
C GLU A 45 0.86 6.44 -7.90
N SER A 46 -0.44 6.68 -7.72
CA SER A 46 -1.49 5.68 -7.94
C SER A 46 -1.53 5.19 -9.39
N LYS A 47 -1.36 6.09 -10.36
CA LYS A 47 -1.31 5.73 -11.79
C LYS A 47 -0.05 4.93 -12.12
N ALA A 48 1.10 5.34 -11.57
CA ALA A 48 2.35 4.59 -11.73
C ALA A 48 2.23 3.21 -11.08
N PHE A 49 1.61 3.09 -9.90
CA PHE A 49 1.36 1.81 -9.25
C PHE A 49 0.50 0.88 -10.11
N LYS A 50 -0.55 1.39 -10.73
CA LYS A 50 -1.40 0.60 -11.65
C LYS A 50 -0.59 0.01 -12.79
N ARG A 51 0.22 0.83 -13.49
CA ARG A 51 1.08 0.36 -14.58
C ARG A 51 2.12 -0.65 -14.11
N LEU A 52 2.73 -0.41 -12.93
CA LEU A 52 3.67 -1.32 -12.32
C LEU A 52 3.02 -2.68 -11.99
N ALA A 53 1.82 -2.65 -11.42
CA ALA A 53 1.05 -3.85 -11.10
C ALA A 53 0.71 -4.67 -12.36
N GLU A 54 0.33 -4.01 -13.44
CA GLU A 54 0.07 -4.65 -14.74
C GLU A 54 1.34 -5.34 -15.29
N LYS A 55 2.50 -4.67 -15.19
CA LYS A 55 3.80 -5.27 -15.56
C LYS A 55 4.12 -6.49 -14.70
N LEU A 56 3.99 -6.38 -13.39
CA LEU A 56 4.24 -7.49 -12.47
C LEU A 56 3.33 -8.67 -12.77
N LYS A 57 2.04 -8.42 -13.00
CA LYS A 57 1.09 -9.49 -13.34
C LYS A 57 1.40 -10.17 -14.66
N LYS A 58 1.88 -9.41 -15.64
CA LYS A 58 2.30 -9.95 -16.95
C LYS A 58 3.54 -10.82 -16.85
N VAL A 59 4.52 -10.38 -16.06
CA VAL A 59 5.80 -11.11 -15.90
C VAL A 59 5.65 -12.30 -14.96
N PHE A 60 4.86 -12.15 -13.90
CA PHE A 60 4.65 -13.15 -12.86
C PHE A 60 3.16 -13.52 -12.69
N PRO A 61 2.53 -14.14 -13.70
CA PRO A 61 1.08 -14.34 -13.72
C PRO A 61 0.55 -15.26 -12.60
N ARG A 62 1.39 -16.14 -12.07
CA ARG A 62 1.01 -17.16 -11.07
C ARG A 62 1.73 -17.01 -9.73
N LEU A 63 2.63 -16.04 -9.61
CA LEU A 63 3.36 -15.85 -8.37
C LEU A 63 2.41 -15.30 -7.28
N PRO A 64 2.37 -15.91 -6.09
CA PRO A 64 1.71 -15.29 -4.95
C PRO A 64 2.53 -14.07 -4.53
N ILE A 65 1.92 -12.90 -4.60
CA ILE A 65 2.57 -11.62 -4.29
C ILE A 65 1.92 -11.04 -3.04
N CYS A 66 2.75 -10.57 -2.12
CA CYS A 66 2.34 -9.72 -1.01
C CYS A 66 2.96 -8.33 -1.20
N ILE A 67 2.13 -7.31 -1.38
CA ILE A 67 2.56 -5.93 -1.55
C ILE A 67 2.89 -5.33 -0.18
N LEU A 68 4.10 -4.83 -0.03
CA LEU A 68 4.51 -4.03 1.13
C LEU A 68 4.65 -2.58 0.71
N ALA A 69 3.85 -1.69 1.26
CA ALA A 69 3.88 -0.28 0.88
C ALA A 69 3.64 0.65 2.08
N ASP A 70 3.96 1.92 1.91
CA ASP A 70 3.73 2.95 2.91
C ASP A 70 2.31 3.54 2.83
N GLY A 71 2.02 4.52 3.68
CA GLY A 71 0.69 5.11 3.80
C GLY A 71 0.21 5.91 2.59
N LEU A 72 1.07 6.24 1.63
CA LEU A 72 0.68 6.88 0.37
C LEU A 72 -0.16 5.95 -0.51
N TYR A 73 0.05 4.65 -0.37
CA TYR A 73 -0.66 3.61 -1.11
C TYR A 73 -1.94 3.13 -0.39
N THR A 74 -2.33 3.76 0.70
CA THR A 74 -3.60 3.49 1.41
C THR A 74 -4.76 4.14 0.65
N THR A 75 -5.04 3.63 -0.54
CA THR A 75 -6.07 4.16 -1.44
C THR A 75 -6.90 3.05 -2.05
N GLU A 76 -8.18 3.35 -2.32
CA GLU A 76 -9.12 2.41 -2.92
C GLU A 76 -8.60 1.78 -4.23
N PRO A 77 -7.99 2.54 -5.17
CA PRO A 77 -7.44 1.96 -6.39
C PRO A 77 -6.36 0.91 -6.14
N VAL A 78 -5.51 1.09 -5.13
CA VAL A 78 -4.45 0.14 -4.78
C VAL A 78 -5.05 -1.16 -4.22
N PHE A 79 -6.01 -1.05 -3.31
CA PHE A 79 -6.71 -2.22 -2.76
C PHE A 79 -7.44 -3.00 -3.84
N SER A 80 -8.22 -2.33 -4.70
CA SER A 80 -8.92 -2.95 -5.83
C SER A 80 -7.98 -3.70 -6.78
N ILE A 81 -6.78 -3.17 -7.03
CA ILE A 81 -5.76 -3.83 -7.85
C ILE A 81 -5.25 -5.10 -7.16
N CYS A 82 -4.98 -5.04 -5.86
CA CYS A 82 -4.53 -6.20 -5.10
C CYS A 82 -5.61 -7.30 -5.09
N GLU A 83 -6.84 -6.96 -4.79
CA GLU A 83 -7.98 -7.89 -4.79
C GLU A 83 -8.20 -8.53 -6.16
N LYS A 84 -8.26 -7.73 -7.23
CA LYS A 84 -8.40 -8.22 -8.61
C LYS A 84 -7.32 -9.22 -8.99
N ASN A 85 -6.09 -9.02 -8.53
CA ASN A 85 -4.96 -9.90 -8.82
C ASN A 85 -4.82 -11.04 -7.81
N ARG A 86 -5.63 -11.07 -6.76
CA ARG A 86 -5.53 -12.00 -5.62
C ARG A 86 -4.16 -11.90 -4.94
N TRP A 87 -3.69 -10.66 -4.77
CA TRP A 87 -2.47 -10.35 -4.07
C TRP A 87 -2.78 -9.99 -2.62
N GLU A 88 -1.94 -10.44 -1.73
CA GLU A 88 -1.95 -9.97 -0.34
C GLU A 88 -1.29 -8.61 -0.26
N TYR A 89 -1.58 -7.85 0.79
CA TYR A 89 -0.92 -6.58 1.02
C TYR A 89 -0.77 -6.28 2.51
N ILE A 90 0.34 -5.61 2.83
CA ILE A 90 0.62 -5.03 4.14
C ILE A 90 0.98 -3.57 3.88
N ILE A 91 0.04 -2.68 4.16
CA ILE A 91 0.19 -1.25 3.91
C ILE A 91 0.06 -0.52 5.25
N ARG A 92 1.04 0.35 5.54
CA ARG A 92 0.99 1.15 6.75
C ARG A 92 -0.16 2.15 6.65
N LEU A 93 -1.12 2.06 7.57
CA LEU A 93 -2.17 3.06 7.67
C LEU A 93 -1.57 4.38 8.18
N LYS A 94 -1.76 5.45 7.42
CA LYS A 94 -1.41 6.81 7.83
C LYS A 94 -2.63 7.44 8.51
N ASP A 95 -2.41 8.13 9.62
CA ASP A 95 -3.48 8.83 10.32
C ASP A 95 -4.23 9.79 9.37
N GLY A 96 -5.54 9.67 9.34
CA GLY A 96 -6.39 10.48 8.47
C GLY A 96 -6.61 9.94 7.05
N ALA A 97 -5.83 8.96 6.58
CA ALA A 97 -5.98 8.43 5.22
C ALA A 97 -7.30 7.67 5.00
N MET A 98 -7.75 6.94 6.01
CA MET A 98 -9.02 6.20 6.00
C MET A 98 -9.73 6.33 7.36
N PRO A 99 -10.42 7.44 7.63
CA PRO A 99 -11.01 7.70 8.96
C PRO A 99 -12.03 6.64 9.40
N GLY A 100 -12.75 6.05 8.45
CA GLY A 100 -13.70 4.96 8.71
C GLY A 100 -13.02 3.72 9.24
N VAL A 101 -11.94 3.29 8.59
CA VAL A 101 -11.13 2.12 8.98
C VAL A 101 -10.47 2.37 10.34
N ALA A 102 -9.89 3.54 10.54
CA ALA A 102 -9.26 3.90 11.81
C ALA A 102 -10.26 3.87 12.97
N ARG A 103 -11.48 4.41 12.76
CA ARG A 103 -12.55 4.39 13.76
C ARG A 103 -13.01 2.97 14.09
N GLU A 104 -13.24 2.15 13.07
CA GLU A 104 -13.65 0.76 13.27
C GLU A 104 -12.56 -0.03 14.00
N PHE A 105 -11.31 0.19 13.63
CA PHE A 105 -10.15 -0.38 14.31
C PHE A 105 -10.14 -0.05 15.82
N HIS A 106 -10.28 1.22 16.19
CA HIS A 106 -10.32 1.62 17.61
C HIS A 106 -11.52 1.00 18.33
N THR A 107 -12.68 0.97 17.68
CA THR A 107 -13.88 0.37 18.25
C THR A 107 -13.70 -1.13 18.50
N ARG A 108 -13.09 -1.87 17.55
CA ARG A 108 -12.82 -3.31 17.72
C ARG A 108 -11.76 -3.57 18.77
N LYS A 109 -10.69 -2.78 18.77
CA LYS A 109 -9.64 -2.89 19.79
C LYS A 109 -10.18 -2.75 21.21
N ASP A 110 -11.12 -1.84 21.42
CA ASP A 110 -11.73 -1.60 22.71
C ASP A 110 -12.71 -2.71 23.12
N ARG A 111 -13.38 -3.33 22.14
CA ARG A 111 -14.33 -4.43 22.36
C ARG A 111 -13.67 -5.80 22.52
N GLU A 112 -12.61 -6.03 21.77
CA GLU A 112 -11.92 -7.33 21.69
C GLU A 112 -10.40 -7.15 21.87
N PRO A 113 -9.94 -6.76 23.07
CA PRO A 113 -8.53 -6.51 23.30
C PRO A 113 -7.66 -7.76 23.09
N GLU A 114 -8.23 -8.96 23.20
CA GLU A 114 -7.52 -10.24 23.00
C GLU A 114 -7.23 -10.53 21.51
N SER A 115 -7.95 -9.89 20.58
CA SER A 115 -7.69 -10.03 19.15
C SER A 115 -6.52 -9.16 18.65
N SER A 116 -6.01 -8.28 19.52
CA SER A 116 -4.87 -7.41 19.22
C SER A 116 -3.59 -8.00 19.82
N SER A 117 -2.55 -8.18 19.00
CA SER A 117 -1.22 -8.56 19.45
C SER A 117 -0.23 -7.41 19.32
N GLN A 118 0.59 -7.22 20.35
CA GLN A 118 1.69 -6.28 20.35
C GLN A 118 3.00 -7.05 20.35
N GLU A 119 3.77 -6.93 19.27
CA GLU A 119 5.12 -7.53 19.20
C GLU A 119 6.17 -6.44 19.43
N MET A 120 7.08 -6.73 20.36
CA MET A 120 8.24 -5.88 20.65
C MET A 120 9.46 -6.48 19.96
N TRP A 121 9.99 -5.80 18.94
CA TRP A 121 11.23 -6.20 18.30
C TRP A 121 12.41 -5.55 19.03
N SER A 122 13.50 -6.30 19.24
CA SER A 122 14.65 -5.95 20.09
C SER A 122 15.48 -4.74 19.66
N TYR A 123 15.14 -4.08 18.57
CA TYR A 123 15.73 -2.82 18.15
C TYR A 123 14.77 -1.64 18.41
N VAL A 124 14.74 -1.19 19.65
CA VAL A 124 14.40 0.18 20.13
C VAL A 124 13.08 0.83 19.68
N LYS A 125 12.22 0.24 18.88
CA LYS A 125 10.89 0.81 18.58
C LYS A 125 9.79 -0.22 18.73
N LYS A 126 8.84 0.08 19.61
CA LYS A 126 7.59 -0.66 19.73
C LYS A 126 6.89 -0.64 18.37
N LYS A 127 6.78 -1.80 17.72
CA LYS A 127 5.92 -1.97 16.55
C LYS A 127 4.66 -2.70 17.00
N TYR A 128 3.53 -2.12 16.68
CA TYR A 128 2.24 -2.74 16.89
C TYR A 128 1.86 -3.49 15.62
N LYS A 129 1.62 -4.78 15.73
CA LYS A 129 1.06 -5.58 14.65
C LYS A 129 -0.38 -5.88 14.99
N LEU A 130 -1.29 -5.39 14.21
CA LEU A 130 -2.70 -5.74 14.28
C LEU A 130 -3.01 -6.71 13.14
N ASN A 131 -3.47 -7.88 13.51
CA ASN A 131 -4.11 -8.80 12.57
C ASN A 131 -5.59 -8.42 12.50
N VAL A 132 -5.95 -7.54 11.57
CA VAL A 132 -7.35 -7.31 11.25
C VAL A 132 -7.71 -8.30 10.13
N ASN A 133 -8.28 -9.42 10.51
CA ASN A 133 -8.93 -10.31 9.54
C ASN A 133 -10.27 -9.69 9.19
N PHE A 134 -10.36 -9.07 8.03
CA PHE A 134 -11.64 -8.77 7.43
C PHE A 134 -12.17 -10.07 6.83
N SER A 135 -13.07 -10.74 7.53
CA SER A 135 -13.94 -11.72 6.88
C SER A 135 -15.04 -10.96 6.15
N PRO A 136 -15.37 -11.32 4.89
CA PRO A 136 -16.43 -10.69 4.12
C PRO A 136 -17.80 -10.82 4.78
#